data_fa4e67e539b322fd16352c03ff6adb4c
#
_entry.id   fa4e67e539b322fd16352c03ff6adb4c
#
_cell.length_a   1.000
_cell.length_b   1.000
_cell.length_c   1.000
_cell.angle_alpha   90.00
_cell.angle_beta   90.00
_cell.angle_gamma   90.00
#
_symmetry.space_group_name_H-M   'P 1'
#
loop_
_entity.id
_entity.type
_entity.pdbx_description
1 polymer ?
#
loop_
_entity_poly.entity_id
_entity_poly.type
_entity_poly.pdbx_seq_one_letter_code
_entity_poly.pdbx_strand_id
1 'polypeptide(L)'
;DYAVAGISHVPHLIASSLVNLVKDNDTDANLMKTLAAGGFKDITRIASSSAEMWSQICMTNDKQIVTLLDRYIESLNNVRNMIIQKNRDGIYNMFIDSKEYRDSIGINKGPISKDYTLYCDIEDKEGAISSITLLLSDNHINIRNIEIIHNREFVNGVLLIAFYDQPSMDLAFNLLSSNNYTIYR
;
A
#
# COMPACT_ATOMS: atom_id res chain seq x y z
N ASP A 1 7.40 19.44 9.63
CA ASP A 1 6.63 20.25 8.70
C ASP A 1 6.93 19.90 7.24
N TYR A 2 8.20 19.99 6.73
CA TYR A 2 8.53 19.60 5.35
C TYR A 2 8.26 18.12 5.05
N ALA A 3 8.71 17.21 5.91
CA ALA A 3 8.48 15.78 5.73
C ALA A 3 6.98 15.43 5.73
N VAL A 4 6.22 16.01 6.66
CA VAL A 4 4.76 15.80 6.74
C VAL A 4 4.06 16.37 5.50
N ALA A 5 4.51 17.53 5.00
CA ALA A 5 3.99 18.07 3.74
C ALA A 5 4.18 17.06 2.60
N GLY A 6 5.36 16.42 2.49
CA GLY A 6 5.67 15.47 1.41
C GLY A 6 4.94 14.14 1.48
N ILE A 7 4.76 13.59 2.68
CA ILE A 7 4.20 12.22 2.84
C ILE A 7 2.71 12.21 3.20
N SER A 8 2.12 13.37 3.53
CA SER A 8 0.72 13.48 3.94
C SER A 8 -0.04 14.57 3.20
N HIS A 9 0.40 15.84 3.28
CA HIS A 9 -0.41 16.96 2.80
C HIS A 9 -0.50 17.02 1.27
N VAL A 10 0.65 16.96 0.59
CA VAL A 10 0.70 16.96 -0.89
C VAL A 10 0.01 15.74 -1.49
N PRO A 11 0.22 14.50 -1.02
CA PRO A 11 -0.56 13.36 -1.48
C PRO A 11 -2.07 13.55 -1.38
N HIS A 12 -2.56 14.19 -0.32
CA HIS A 12 -3.98 14.46 -0.14
C HIS A 12 -4.51 15.46 -1.16
N LEU A 13 -3.76 16.54 -1.40
CA LEU A 13 -4.10 17.54 -2.42
C LEU A 13 -4.09 16.94 -3.82
N ILE A 14 -3.13 16.06 -4.11
CA ILE A 14 -3.06 15.33 -5.39
C ILE A 14 -4.29 14.44 -5.57
N ALA A 15 -4.65 13.66 -4.55
CA ALA A 15 -5.83 12.80 -4.59
C ALA A 15 -7.11 13.61 -4.83
N SER A 16 -7.28 14.73 -4.11
CA SER A 16 -8.45 15.60 -4.27
C SER A 16 -8.49 16.28 -5.63
N SER A 17 -7.35 16.75 -6.14
CA SER A 17 -7.26 17.38 -7.46
C SER A 17 -7.50 16.37 -8.58
N LEU A 18 -7.06 15.13 -8.43
CA LEU A 18 -7.32 14.05 -9.38
C LEU A 18 -8.82 13.69 -9.46
N VAL A 19 -9.51 13.67 -8.32
CA VAL A 19 -10.98 13.49 -8.29
C VAL A 19 -11.67 14.63 -9.05
N ASN A 20 -11.28 15.88 -8.79
CA ASN A 20 -11.85 17.03 -9.45
C ASN A 20 -11.55 17.01 -10.97
N LEU A 21 -10.34 16.66 -11.37
CA LEU A 21 -9.98 16.51 -12.78
C LEU A 21 -10.90 15.50 -13.49
N VAL A 22 -11.15 14.34 -12.89
CA VAL A 22 -12.06 13.35 -13.46
C VAL A 22 -13.49 13.86 -13.50
N LYS A 23 -13.98 14.46 -12.41
CA LYS A 23 -15.31 15.05 -12.31
C LYS A 23 -15.55 16.12 -13.40
N ASP A 24 -14.58 17.01 -13.59
CA ASP A 24 -14.72 18.15 -14.52
C ASP A 24 -14.60 17.72 -16.00
N ASN A 25 -14.04 16.54 -16.27
CA ASN A 25 -13.89 15.98 -17.61
C ASN A 25 -14.84 14.80 -17.87
N ASP A 26 -15.69 14.42 -16.91
CA ASP A 26 -16.67 13.37 -17.14
C ASP A 26 -17.79 13.85 -18.06
N THR A 27 -18.33 12.96 -18.85
CA THR A 27 -19.42 13.25 -19.78
C THR A 27 -20.77 13.16 -19.06
N ASP A 28 -21.84 13.67 -19.71
CA ASP A 28 -23.22 13.58 -19.21
C ASP A 28 -23.68 12.16 -18.90
N ALA A 29 -23.04 11.15 -19.52
CA ALA A 29 -23.27 9.74 -19.26
C ALA A 29 -22.58 9.22 -18.00
N ASN A 30 -21.81 10.04 -17.27
CA ASN A 30 -20.97 9.63 -16.11
C ASN A 30 -20.07 8.42 -16.43
N LEU A 31 -19.49 8.42 -17.63
CA LEU A 31 -18.72 7.28 -18.13
C LEU A 31 -17.45 7.03 -17.27
N MET A 32 -16.68 8.08 -16.97
CA MET A 32 -15.47 7.96 -16.15
C MET A 32 -15.80 7.51 -14.73
N LYS A 33 -16.88 8.03 -14.13
CA LYS A 33 -17.38 7.61 -12.83
C LYS A 33 -17.78 6.13 -12.81
N THR A 34 -18.48 5.68 -13.87
CA THR A 34 -18.94 4.29 -13.98
C THR A 34 -17.78 3.31 -14.18
N LEU A 35 -16.78 3.70 -14.97
CA LEU A 35 -15.61 2.88 -15.28
C LEU A 35 -14.50 3.00 -14.21
N ALA A 36 -14.68 3.81 -13.17
CA ALA A 36 -13.68 4.00 -12.13
C ALA A 36 -13.32 2.67 -11.46
N ALA A 37 -12.14 2.15 -11.81
CA ALA A 37 -11.61 0.88 -11.35
C ALA A 37 -10.85 1.01 -10.01
N GLY A 38 -10.37 -0.12 -9.47
CA GLY A 38 -9.68 -0.20 -8.18
C GLY A 38 -8.54 0.81 -8.03
N GLY A 39 -7.65 0.92 -9.02
CA GLY A 39 -6.52 1.85 -8.94
C GLY A 39 -6.92 3.32 -8.72
N PHE A 40 -7.98 3.80 -9.40
CA PHE A 40 -8.49 5.16 -9.15
C PHE A 40 -9.09 5.29 -7.75
N LYS A 41 -9.89 4.31 -7.32
CA LYS A 41 -10.52 4.31 -5.99
C LYS A 41 -9.48 4.27 -4.88
N ASP A 42 -8.43 3.48 -5.06
CA ASP A 42 -7.36 3.33 -4.07
C ASP A 42 -6.56 4.62 -3.89
N ILE A 43 -6.08 5.22 -4.99
CA ILE A 43 -5.28 6.45 -4.93
C ILE A 43 -6.10 7.65 -4.46
N THR A 44 -7.41 7.68 -4.71
CA THR A 44 -8.29 8.79 -4.35
C THR A 44 -9.05 8.57 -3.04
N ARG A 45 -8.87 7.43 -2.37
CA ARG A 45 -9.60 7.09 -1.13
C ARG A 45 -9.49 8.19 -0.06
N ILE A 46 -8.33 8.81 0.07
CA ILE A 46 -8.09 9.87 1.05
C ILE A 46 -8.80 11.20 0.71
N ALA A 47 -9.26 11.41 -0.52
CA ALA A 47 -9.98 12.62 -0.92
C ALA A 47 -11.35 12.78 -0.22
N SER A 48 -11.90 11.70 0.38
CA SER A 48 -13.15 11.73 1.15
C SER A 48 -12.92 12.14 2.61
N SER A 49 -12.24 13.26 2.84
CA SER A 49 -11.88 13.74 4.18
C SER A 49 -12.55 15.09 4.49
N SER A 50 -12.45 15.56 5.75
CA SER A 50 -13.05 16.82 6.17
C SER A 50 -12.44 18.03 5.45
N ALA A 51 -13.25 18.74 4.70
CA ALA A 51 -12.83 19.96 3.99
C ALA A 51 -12.34 21.06 4.94
N GLU A 52 -12.99 21.20 6.10
CA GLU A 52 -12.62 22.19 7.12
C GLU A 52 -11.22 21.90 7.67
N MET A 53 -10.96 20.67 8.09
CA MET A 53 -9.64 20.26 8.60
C MET A 53 -8.55 20.48 7.55
N TRP A 54 -8.78 20.07 6.31
CA TRP A 54 -7.78 20.17 5.25
C TRP A 54 -7.53 21.59 4.79
N SER A 55 -8.54 22.48 4.83
CA SER A 55 -8.33 23.90 4.58
C SER A 55 -7.41 24.53 5.64
N GLN A 56 -7.59 24.18 6.92
CA GLN A 56 -6.72 24.63 8.00
C GLN A 56 -5.28 24.12 7.85
N ILE A 57 -5.10 22.84 7.53
CA ILE A 57 -3.78 22.25 7.27
C ILE A 57 -3.05 22.99 6.14
N CYS A 58 -3.75 23.28 5.05
CA CYS A 58 -3.17 24.00 3.92
C CYS A 58 -2.74 25.43 4.30
N MET A 59 -3.48 26.09 5.17
CA MET A 59 -3.15 27.45 5.63
C MET A 59 -2.01 27.46 6.66
N THR A 60 -1.85 26.42 7.45
CA THR A 60 -0.82 26.35 8.50
C THR A 60 0.53 25.85 8.02
N ASN A 61 0.60 25.08 6.93
CA ASN A 61 1.84 24.57 6.34
C ASN A 61 2.01 24.99 4.86
N ASP A 62 1.48 26.14 4.51
CA ASP A 62 1.39 26.68 3.14
C ASP A 62 2.72 26.66 2.39
N LYS A 63 3.78 27.20 2.99
CA LYS A 63 5.11 27.33 2.36
C LYS A 63 5.71 26.00 1.95
N GLN A 64 5.62 24.99 2.82
CA GLN A 64 6.19 23.68 2.54
C GLN A 64 5.35 22.94 1.49
N ILE A 65 4.03 23.09 1.57
CA ILE A 65 3.08 22.51 0.61
C ILE A 65 3.34 23.10 -0.78
N VAL A 66 3.40 24.42 -0.91
CA VAL A 66 3.66 25.10 -2.19
C VAL A 66 4.99 24.66 -2.79
N THR A 67 6.06 24.66 -1.98
CA THR A 67 7.39 24.22 -2.45
C THR A 67 7.36 22.80 -3.04
N LEU A 68 6.64 21.87 -2.41
CA LEU A 68 6.55 20.49 -2.87
C LEU A 68 5.57 20.33 -4.03
N LEU A 69 4.50 21.11 -4.08
CA LEU A 69 3.59 21.14 -5.23
C LEU A 69 4.30 21.65 -6.49
N ASP A 70 5.13 22.70 -6.38
CA ASP A 70 5.91 23.21 -7.52
C ASP A 70 6.83 22.10 -8.10
N ARG A 71 7.51 21.39 -7.22
CA ARG A 71 8.35 20.22 -7.64
C ARG A 71 7.53 19.10 -8.27
N TYR A 72 6.33 18.85 -7.75
CA TYR A 72 5.45 17.83 -8.31
C TYR A 72 4.91 18.25 -9.69
N ILE A 73 4.56 19.52 -9.88
CA ILE A 73 4.17 20.08 -11.17
C ILE A 73 5.30 19.98 -12.18
N GLU A 74 6.55 20.27 -11.78
CA GLU A 74 7.73 20.08 -12.62
C GLU A 74 7.91 18.61 -13.01
N SER A 75 7.76 17.69 -12.07
CA SER A 75 7.81 16.24 -12.33
C SER A 75 6.74 15.81 -13.34
N LEU A 76 5.50 16.28 -13.20
CA LEU A 76 4.42 16.01 -14.16
C LEU A 76 4.72 16.57 -15.55
N ASN A 77 5.30 17.76 -15.64
CA ASN A 77 5.75 18.35 -16.90
C ASN A 77 6.82 17.48 -17.58
N ASN A 78 7.77 16.93 -16.81
CA ASN A 78 8.78 16.02 -17.33
C ASN A 78 8.14 14.73 -17.88
N VAL A 79 7.20 14.14 -17.15
CA VAL A 79 6.44 12.97 -17.63
C VAL A 79 5.69 13.29 -18.92
N ARG A 80 4.98 14.42 -18.94
CA ARG A 80 4.27 14.88 -20.13
C ARG A 80 5.22 15.03 -21.33
N ASN A 81 6.41 15.61 -21.15
CA ASN A 81 7.40 15.80 -22.20
C ASN A 81 7.94 14.45 -22.72
N MET A 82 8.23 13.51 -21.82
CA MET A 82 8.63 12.15 -22.21
C MET A 82 7.56 11.47 -23.09
N ILE A 83 6.28 11.64 -22.77
CA ILE A 83 5.18 11.09 -23.54
C ILE A 83 5.09 11.75 -24.92
N ILE A 84 5.17 13.09 -25.02
CA ILE A 84 5.16 13.83 -26.28
C ILE A 84 6.31 13.41 -27.19
N GLN A 85 7.50 13.24 -26.62
CA GLN A 85 8.72 12.84 -27.33
C GLN A 85 8.76 11.33 -27.63
N LYS A 86 7.77 10.57 -27.17
CA LYS A 86 7.74 9.09 -27.25
C LYS A 86 9.01 8.44 -26.69
N ASN A 87 9.60 9.06 -25.67
CA ASN A 87 10.79 8.57 -24.98
C ASN A 87 10.43 7.34 -24.10
N ARG A 88 10.40 6.17 -24.73
CA ARG A 88 10.04 4.90 -24.08
C ARG A 88 10.98 4.56 -22.92
N ASP A 89 12.29 4.75 -23.13
CA ASP A 89 13.29 4.36 -22.14
C ASP A 89 13.23 5.27 -20.89
N GLY A 90 13.01 6.58 -21.08
CA GLY A 90 12.79 7.51 -19.98
C GLY A 90 11.55 7.16 -19.16
N ILE A 91 10.45 6.82 -19.83
CA ILE A 91 9.20 6.38 -19.16
C ILE A 91 9.42 5.06 -18.41
N TYR A 92 10.09 4.09 -19.05
CA TYR A 92 10.41 2.80 -18.44
C TYR A 92 11.23 2.96 -17.15
N ASN A 93 12.32 3.73 -17.23
CA ASN A 93 13.20 3.98 -16.08
C ASN A 93 12.46 4.68 -14.94
N MET A 94 11.62 5.68 -15.23
CA MET A 94 10.79 6.33 -14.22
C MET A 94 9.92 5.34 -13.43
N PHE A 95 9.33 4.35 -14.11
CA PHE A 95 8.54 3.31 -13.42
C PHE A 95 9.40 2.35 -12.61
N ILE A 96 10.60 1.99 -13.08
CA ILE A 96 11.53 1.17 -12.31
C ILE A 96 11.97 1.90 -11.04
N ASP A 97 12.43 3.15 -11.15
CA ASP A 97 12.88 3.96 -10.02
C ASP A 97 11.77 4.12 -8.96
N SER A 98 10.55 4.40 -9.40
CA SER A 98 9.41 4.55 -8.48
C SER A 98 9.04 3.23 -7.81
N LYS A 99 9.12 2.10 -8.53
CA LYS A 99 8.88 0.77 -7.97
C LYS A 99 9.93 0.44 -6.92
N GLU A 100 11.22 0.60 -7.24
CA GLU A 100 12.31 0.31 -6.30
C GLU A 100 12.19 1.15 -5.02
N TYR A 101 11.92 2.45 -5.16
CA TYR A 101 11.70 3.31 -4.01
C TYR A 101 10.47 2.88 -3.20
N ARG A 102 9.33 2.58 -3.86
CA ARG A 102 8.10 2.14 -3.18
C ARG A 102 8.32 0.82 -2.43
N ASP A 103 9.02 -0.13 -3.03
CA ASP A 103 9.33 -1.42 -2.43
C ASP A 103 10.32 -1.27 -1.23
N SER A 104 11.17 -0.22 -1.25
CA SER A 104 12.05 0.12 -0.13
C SER A 104 11.31 0.73 1.07
N ILE A 105 10.12 1.30 0.85
CA ILE A 105 9.25 1.77 1.94
C ILE A 105 8.68 0.53 2.62
N GLY A 106 9.45 -0.04 3.54
CA GLY A 106 9.04 -1.23 4.27
C GLY A 106 7.75 -0.99 5.06
N ILE A 107 6.89 -1.99 5.07
CA ILE A 107 5.81 -2.09 6.05
C ILE A 107 6.46 -2.04 7.43
N ASN A 108 6.45 -0.86 8.06
CA ASN A 108 6.89 -0.62 9.44
C ASN A 108 8.12 -1.42 9.91
N LYS A 109 9.23 -1.35 9.19
CA LYS A 109 10.51 -1.69 9.77
C LYS A 109 10.96 -0.50 10.61
N GLY A 110 10.53 -0.44 11.86
CA GLY A 110 11.22 0.37 12.85
C GLY A 110 12.73 0.00 12.82
N PRO A 111 13.64 0.88 13.24
CA PRO A 111 15.09 0.78 12.96
C PRO A 111 15.78 -0.49 13.44
N ILE A 112 15.11 -1.45 14.05
CA ILE A 112 15.62 -2.79 14.45
C ILE A 112 14.40 -3.70 14.69
N SER A 113 13.72 -4.20 13.65
CA SER A 113 12.91 -5.40 13.83
C SER A 113 13.39 -6.47 12.86
N LYS A 114 14.03 -7.52 13.37
CA LYS A 114 14.11 -8.77 12.62
C LYS A 114 12.67 -9.16 12.29
N ASP A 115 12.38 -9.38 11.00
CA ASP A 115 11.04 -9.81 10.61
C ASP A 115 10.91 -11.29 10.98
N TYR A 116 10.25 -11.54 12.10
CA TYR A 116 9.86 -12.88 12.53
C TYR A 116 8.59 -13.27 11.81
N THR A 117 8.70 -13.64 10.52
CA THR A 117 7.58 -13.95 9.64
C THR A 117 7.62 -15.38 9.15
N LEU A 118 6.44 -16.00 9.04
CA LEU A 118 6.21 -17.27 8.37
C LEU A 118 5.20 -17.08 7.25
N TYR A 119 5.38 -17.83 6.19
CA TYR A 119 4.42 -17.95 5.10
C TYR A 119 3.79 -19.32 5.19
N CYS A 120 2.46 -19.37 5.12
CA CYS A 120 1.68 -20.60 5.23
C CYS A 120 0.73 -20.71 4.04
N ASP A 121 0.82 -21.81 3.29
CA ASP A 121 -0.16 -22.11 2.26
C ASP A 121 -1.52 -22.39 2.89
N ILE A 122 -2.56 -21.72 2.41
CA ILE A 122 -3.94 -21.92 2.87
C ILE A 122 -4.86 -22.20 1.68
N GLU A 123 -5.79 -23.11 1.88
CA GLU A 123 -6.90 -23.30 0.95
C GLU A 123 -7.90 -22.15 1.09
N ASP A 124 -8.47 -21.71 -0.04
CA ASP A 124 -9.56 -20.71 -0.03
C ASP A 124 -10.89 -21.40 0.34
N LYS A 125 -11.08 -21.62 1.63
CA LYS A 125 -12.28 -22.21 2.22
C LYS A 125 -12.65 -21.60 3.55
N GLU A 126 -13.90 -21.74 3.91
CA GLU A 126 -14.41 -21.31 5.21
C GLU A 126 -13.63 -21.96 6.35
N GLY A 127 -13.24 -21.16 7.34
CA GLY A 127 -12.53 -21.62 8.52
C GLY A 127 -11.01 -21.82 8.37
N ALA A 128 -10.41 -21.70 7.18
CA ALA A 128 -8.99 -21.93 6.97
C ALA A 128 -8.11 -21.03 7.86
N ILE A 129 -8.40 -19.72 7.90
CA ILE A 129 -7.68 -18.77 8.76
C ILE A 129 -7.99 -19.05 10.23
N SER A 130 -9.26 -19.32 10.57
CA SER A 130 -9.68 -19.60 11.95
C SER A 130 -8.95 -20.80 12.52
N SER A 131 -8.77 -21.87 11.77
CA SER A 131 -8.05 -23.07 12.20
C SER A 131 -6.61 -22.77 12.59
N ILE A 132 -5.90 -21.97 11.79
CA ILE A 132 -4.52 -21.56 12.08
C ILE A 132 -4.47 -20.65 13.31
N THR A 133 -5.34 -19.64 13.39
CA THR A 133 -5.32 -18.69 14.49
C THR A 133 -5.74 -19.32 15.81
N LEU A 134 -6.67 -20.26 15.82
CA LEU A 134 -7.04 -21.03 17.00
C LEU A 134 -5.88 -21.93 17.46
N LEU A 135 -5.24 -22.63 16.53
CA LEU A 135 -4.11 -23.49 16.86
C LEU A 135 -2.97 -22.70 17.51
N LEU A 136 -2.65 -21.51 17.01
CA LEU A 136 -1.64 -20.63 17.59
C LEU A 136 -2.09 -20.09 18.96
N SER A 137 -3.36 -19.68 19.09
CA SER A 137 -3.92 -19.15 20.32
C SER A 137 -3.95 -20.20 21.45
N ASP A 138 -4.35 -21.43 21.16
CA ASP A 138 -4.40 -22.53 22.13
C ASP A 138 -3.01 -22.91 22.67
N ASN A 139 -1.97 -22.60 21.89
CA ASN A 139 -0.58 -22.78 22.29
C ASN A 139 0.09 -21.48 22.79
N HIS A 140 -0.68 -20.47 23.13
CA HIS A 140 -0.24 -19.19 23.70
C HIS A 140 0.75 -18.42 22.80
N ILE A 141 0.68 -18.61 21.49
CA ILE A 141 1.52 -17.91 20.51
C ILE A 141 0.80 -16.67 20.02
N ASN A 142 1.31 -15.48 20.34
CA ASN A 142 0.69 -14.22 19.96
C ASN A 142 1.11 -13.80 18.54
N ILE A 143 0.13 -13.39 17.73
CA ILE A 143 0.30 -12.92 16.37
C ILE A 143 0.45 -11.39 16.38
N ARG A 144 1.52 -10.85 15.77
CA ARG A 144 1.72 -9.40 15.61
C ARG A 144 0.96 -8.83 14.43
N ASN A 145 0.98 -9.55 13.32
CA ASN A 145 0.26 -9.21 12.09
C ASN A 145 -0.08 -10.46 11.30
N ILE A 146 -1.18 -10.40 10.55
CA ILE A 146 -1.60 -11.46 9.63
C ILE A 146 -2.09 -10.83 8.33
N GLU A 147 -1.65 -11.35 7.19
CA GLU A 147 -1.97 -10.82 5.88
C GLU A 147 -2.12 -11.94 4.86
N ILE A 148 -3.11 -11.84 3.98
CA ILE A 148 -3.27 -12.77 2.86
C ILE A 148 -2.55 -12.18 1.64
N ILE A 149 -1.54 -12.89 1.15
CA ILE A 149 -0.82 -12.52 -0.07
C ILE A 149 -1.46 -13.27 -1.22
N HIS A 150 -2.18 -12.54 -2.08
CA HIS A 150 -2.73 -13.09 -3.31
C HIS A 150 -1.65 -13.11 -4.39
N ASN A 151 -1.13 -14.28 -4.70
CA ASN A 151 -0.37 -14.48 -5.93
C ASN A 151 -1.34 -14.96 -7.01
N ARG A 152 -1.57 -14.15 -8.05
CA ARG A 152 -2.57 -14.43 -9.11
C ARG A 152 -2.29 -15.70 -9.93
N GLU A 153 -1.16 -16.35 -9.70
CA GLU A 153 -0.72 -17.54 -10.44
C GLU A 153 -1.03 -18.88 -9.74
N PHE A 154 -1.50 -18.85 -8.47
CA PHE A 154 -1.76 -20.07 -7.71
C PHE A 154 -3.21 -20.11 -7.19
N VAL A 155 -3.80 -21.29 -7.24
CA VAL A 155 -5.18 -21.58 -6.78
C VAL A 155 -5.33 -21.44 -5.25
N ASN A 156 -4.22 -21.50 -4.50
CA ASN A 156 -4.18 -21.39 -3.05
C ASN A 156 -3.63 -20.02 -2.61
N GLY A 157 -4.20 -19.42 -1.58
CA GLY A 157 -3.68 -18.21 -0.96
C GLY A 157 -2.47 -18.51 -0.09
N VAL A 158 -1.61 -17.50 0.12
CA VAL A 158 -0.51 -17.56 1.07
C VAL A 158 -0.81 -16.62 2.23
N LEU A 159 -0.81 -17.14 3.44
CA LEU A 159 -0.98 -16.39 4.67
C LEU A 159 0.40 -15.99 5.21
N LEU A 160 0.67 -14.70 5.30
CA LEU A 160 1.81 -14.15 6.01
C LEU A 160 1.42 -13.98 7.49
N ILE A 161 2.22 -14.54 8.39
CA ILE A 161 2.04 -14.42 9.84
C ILE A 161 3.31 -13.83 10.44
N ALA A 162 3.19 -12.67 11.09
CA ALA A 162 4.31 -12.02 11.77
C ALA A 162 4.20 -12.17 13.29
N PHE A 163 5.33 -12.40 13.94
CA PHE A 163 5.45 -12.61 15.38
C PHE A 163 6.26 -11.48 16.03
N TYR A 164 6.25 -11.40 17.35
CA TYR A 164 6.99 -10.39 18.11
C TYR A 164 8.47 -10.73 18.30
N ASP A 165 8.82 -12.02 18.30
CA ASP A 165 10.16 -12.52 18.58
C ASP A 165 10.46 -13.85 17.88
N GLN A 166 11.74 -14.21 17.82
CA GLN A 166 12.22 -15.46 17.21
C GLN A 166 11.68 -16.71 17.90
N PRO A 167 11.64 -16.82 19.24
CA PRO A 167 11.09 -18.00 19.92
C PRO A 167 9.63 -18.26 19.54
N SER A 168 8.78 -17.23 19.50
CA SER A 168 7.39 -17.36 19.08
C SER A 168 7.24 -17.85 17.64
N MET A 169 8.09 -17.34 16.74
CA MET A 169 8.11 -17.77 15.34
C MET A 169 8.56 -19.24 15.21
N ASP A 170 9.59 -19.67 15.92
CA ASP A 170 10.09 -21.04 15.87
C ASP A 170 9.09 -22.03 16.46
N LEU A 171 8.40 -21.67 17.55
CA LEU A 171 7.31 -22.45 18.12
C LEU A 171 6.14 -22.60 17.10
N ALA A 172 5.74 -21.48 16.47
CA ALA A 172 4.69 -21.48 15.45
C ALA A 172 5.07 -22.35 14.26
N PHE A 173 6.32 -22.26 13.78
CA PHE A 173 6.82 -23.10 12.68
C PHE A 173 6.69 -24.59 12.99
N ASN A 174 7.16 -25.02 14.16
CA ASN A 174 7.10 -26.42 14.57
C ASN A 174 5.64 -26.90 14.74
N LEU A 175 4.81 -26.08 15.37
CA LEU A 175 3.40 -26.38 15.62
C LEU A 175 2.60 -26.54 14.34
N LEU A 176 2.72 -25.59 13.41
CA LEU A 176 2.01 -25.61 12.14
C LEU A 176 2.50 -26.75 11.25
N SER A 177 3.84 -26.99 11.16
CA SER A 177 4.41 -28.10 10.42
C SER A 177 3.93 -29.46 10.95
N SER A 178 3.83 -29.64 12.26
CA SER A 178 3.33 -30.90 12.86
C SER A 178 1.83 -31.12 12.64
N ASN A 179 1.09 -30.07 12.29
CA ASN A 179 -0.33 -30.13 11.93
C ASN A 179 -0.56 -30.12 10.40
N ASN A 180 0.44 -30.53 9.64
CA ASN A 180 0.40 -30.70 8.17
C ASN A 180 0.18 -29.40 7.37
N TYR A 181 0.51 -28.23 7.92
CA TYR A 181 0.56 -27.02 7.14
C TYR A 181 1.91 -26.91 6.40
N THR A 182 1.87 -26.46 5.16
CA THR A 182 3.07 -26.14 4.37
C THR A 182 3.55 -24.76 4.73
N ILE A 183 4.77 -24.66 5.33
CA ILE A 183 5.30 -23.42 5.91
C ILE A 183 6.64 -23.08 5.27
N TYR A 184 6.83 -21.79 5.00
CA TYR A 184 8.08 -21.22 4.49
C TYR A 184 8.58 -20.11 5.43
N ARG A 185 9.92 -19.90 5.44
CA ARG A 185 10.58 -18.79 6.17
C ARG A 185 11.06 -17.71 5.23
#